data_6ef65ec4a58cac982ef8a7ef54fb0253
#
_entry.id   6ef65ec4a58cac982ef8a7ef54fb0253
#
_cell.length_a   1.000
_cell.length_b   1.000
_cell.length_c   1.000
_cell.angle_alpha   90.00
_cell.angle_beta   90.00
_cell.angle_gamma   90.00
#
_symmetry.space_group_name_H-M   'P 1'
#
loop_
_entity.id
_entity.type
_entity.pdbx_description
1 polymer ?
#
loop_
_entity_poly.entity_id
_entity_poly.type
_entity_poly.pdbx_seq_one_letter_code
_entity_poly.pdbx_strand_id
1 'polypeptide(L)'
;MKVVHHQEIVRQPVQMEGSSGCQVRWLVGERDGAPNFAMRQFEVAPGGYTPHHSHPYEHEVFVLEGEGTILDGTLERPLRAGDVVYVAPGDVHQFRNGGDAPLKFLCLVPNSASKLPATMCAPECGVERE
;
A
#
# COMPACT_ATOMS: atom_id res chain seq x y z
N MET A 1 -19.50 17.86 3.30
CA MET A 1 -18.35 17.34 4.10
C MET A 1 -18.68 15.93 4.58
N LYS A 2 -17.70 15.01 4.51
CA LYS A 2 -17.88 13.63 4.97
C LYS A 2 -17.11 13.45 6.27
N VAL A 3 -17.76 12.90 7.30
CA VAL A 3 -17.13 12.53 8.56
C VAL A 3 -17.62 11.15 8.94
N VAL A 4 -16.73 10.17 8.86
CA VAL A 4 -17.06 8.77 9.19
C VAL A 4 -15.92 8.15 9.98
N HIS A 5 -16.24 7.15 10.78
CA HIS A 5 -15.23 6.33 11.43
C HIS A 5 -14.75 5.27 10.44
N HIS A 6 -13.46 4.95 10.45
CA HIS A 6 -12.90 4.01 9.46
C HIS A 6 -13.58 2.64 9.50
N GLN A 7 -14.04 2.20 10.66
CA GLN A 7 -14.72 0.91 10.81
C GLN A 7 -16.11 0.87 10.16
N GLU A 8 -16.68 2.03 9.85
CA GLU A 8 -17.94 2.11 9.10
C GLU A 8 -17.76 1.82 7.61
N ILE A 9 -16.52 1.87 7.13
CA ILE A 9 -16.21 1.59 5.74
C ILE A 9 -15.88 0.11 5.59
N VAL A 10 -16.57 -0.55 4.67
CA VAL A 10 -16.43 -1.99 4.45
C VAL A 10 -15.00 -2.33 4.04
N ARG A 11 -14.42 -3.31 4.72
CA ARG A 11 -13.13 -3.88 4.39
C ARG A 11 -13.30 -4.90 3.26
N GLN A 12 -12.49 -4.79 2.24
CA GLN A 12 -12.55 -5.64 1.05
C GLN A 12 -11.22 -6.35 0.83
N PRO A 13 -11.26 -7.61 0.34
CA PRO A 13 -10.01 -8.26 -0.06
C PRO A 13 -9.34 -7.47 -1.19
N VAL A 14 -8.01 -7.37 -1.14
CA VAL A 14 -7.24 -6.82 -2.25
C VAL A 14 -7.11 -7.92 -3.30
N GLN A 15 -7.66 -7.67 -4.49
CA GLN A 15 -7.66 -8.63 -5.59
C GLN A 15 -6.61 -8.29 -6.65
N MET A 16 -5.44 -7.88 -6.21
CA MET A 16 -4.33 -7.60 -7.10
C MET A 16 -3.45 -8.83 -7.23
N GLU A 17 -3.05 -9.12 -8.46
CA GLU A 17 -2.09 -10.18 -8.72
C GLU A 17 -0.81 -9.93 -7.93
N GLY A 18 -0.27 -10.96 -7.32
CA GLY A 18 0.96 -10.86 -6.54
C GLY A 18 0.77 -10.41 -5.10
N SER A 19 -0.47 -10.23 -4.64
CA SER A 19 -0.76 -9.96 -3.23
C SER A 19 -1.31 -11.19 -2.53
N SER A 20 -1.17 -11.24 -1.22
CA SER A 20 -1.72 -12.28 -0.38
C SER A 20 -2.02 -11.75 1.01
N GLY A 21 -3.20 -12.11 1.54
CA GLY A 21 -3.59 -11.75 2.90
C GLY A 21 -3.80 -10.26 3.12
N CYS A 22 -4.12 -9.49 2.08
CA CYS A 22 -4.33 -8.07 2.17
C CYS A 22 -5.80 -7.70 2.08
N GLN A 23 -6.21 -6.73 2.88
CA GLN A 23 -7.54 -6.13 2.81
C GLN A 23 -7.40 -4.61 2.75
N VAL A 24 -8.42 -3.95 2.20
CA VAL A 24 -8.39 -2.50 2.01
C VAL A 24 -9.73 -1.88 2.39
N ARG A 25 -9.65 -0.70 3.04
CA ARG A 25 -10.80 0.19 3.22
C ARG A 25 -10.52 1.43 2.38
N TRP A 26 -11.41 1.73 1.45
CA TRP A 26 -11.35 2.95 0.65
C TRP A 26 -11.95 4.09 1.47
N LEU A 27 -11.12 4.78 2.23
CA LEU A 27 -11.59 5.80 3.16
C LEU A 27 -12.10 7.03 2.45
N VAL A 28 -11.38 7.51 1.45
CA VAL A 28 -11.76 8.63 0.59
C VAL A 28 -11.32 8.31 -0.83
N GLY A 29 -12.17 8.58 -1.80
CA GLY A 29 -11.83 8.35 -3.20
C GLY A 29 -12.82 8.97 -4.16
N GLU A 30 -12.83 8.47 -5.40
CA GLU A 30 -13.69 8.99 -6.45
C GLU A 30 -15.18 8.92 -6.09
N ARG A 31 -15.59 7.92 -5.33
CA ARG A 31 -16.96 7.77 -4.86
C ARG A 31 -17.44 8.98 -4.08
N ASP A 32 -16.52 9.65 -3.39
CA ASP A 32 -16.83 10.81 -2.56
C ASP A 32 -16.75 12.10 -3.36
N GLY A 33 -16.42 12.02 -4.65
CA GLY A 33 -16.20 13.17 -5.48
C GLY A 33 -14.87 13.88 -5.20
N ALA A 34 -13.92 13.20 -4.55
CA ALA A 34 -12.62 13.79 -4.25
C ALA A 34 -11.83 14.00 -5.54
N PRO A 35 -11.42 15.24 -5.86
CA PRO A 35 -10.82 15.51 -7.16
C PRO A 35 -9.34 15.16 -7.26
N ASN A 36 -8.60 15.12 -6.16
CA ASN A 36 -7.15 15.03 -6.22
C ASN A 36 -6.57 13.78 -5.56
N PHE A 37 -7.06 13.41 -4.38
CA PHE A 37 -6.42 12.37 -3.56
C PHE A 37 -7.38 11.27 -3.17
N ALA A 38 -6.87 10.06 -3.08
CA ALA A 38 -7.55 8.95 -2.45
C ALA A 38 -6.78 8.55 -1.20
N MET A 39 -7.50 8.10 -0.16
CA MET A 39 -6.91 7.60 1.08
C MET A 39 -7.44 6.20 1.31
N ARG A 40 -6.52 5.25 1.43
CA ARG A 40 -6.84 3.86 1.67
C ARG A 40 -6.20 3.41 2.98
N GLN A 41 -6.87 2.50 3.68
CA GLN A 41 -6.29 1.82 4.83
C GLN A 41 -6.09 0.36 4.45
N PHE A 42 -4.84 -0.07 4.41
CA PHE A 42 -4.50 -1.46 4.14
C PHE A 42 -4.30 -2.21 5.44
N GLU A 43 -4.68 -3.47 5.42
CA GLU A 43 -4.39 -4.40 6.49
C GLU A 43 -3.75 -5.64 5.88
N VAL A 44 -2.55 -5.97 6.33
CA VAL A 44 -1.79 -7.12 5.85
C VAL A 44 -1.73 -8.14 6.97
N ALA A 45 -2.32 -9.31 6.74
CA ALA A 45 -2.33 -10.39 7.72
C ALA A 45 -0.92 -10.97 7.92
N PRO A 46 -0.65 -11.64 9.04
CA PRO A 46 0.62 -12.33 9.23
C PRO A 46 0.93 -13.27 8.05
N GLY A 47 2.13 -13.16 7.51
CA GLY A 47 2.54 -13.90 6.32
C GLY A 47 2.08 -13.28 5.01
N GLY A 48 1.30 -12.21 5.06
CA GLY A 48 0.79 -11.53 3.87
C GLY A 48 1.78 -10.56 3.27
N TYR A 49 1.46 -10.11 2.06
CA TYR A 49 2.29 -9.16 1.33
C TYR A 49 1.48 -8.48 0.22
N THR A 50 1.90 -7.26 -0.13
CA THR A 50 1.36 -6.52 -1.27
C THR A 50 2.13 -6.90 -2.54
N PRO A 51 1.66 -6.49 -3.73
CA PRO A 51 2.40 -6.79 -4.95
C PRO A 51 3.82 -6.20 -4.93
N HIS A 52 4.77 -6.91 -5.49
CA HIS A 52 6.12 -6.42 -5.74
C HIS A 52 6.11 -5.75 -7.11
N HIS A 53 5.99 -4.43 -7.13
CA HIS A 53 5.71 -3.68 -8.34
C HIS A 53 6.22 -2.24 -8.26
N SER A 54 6.14 -1.56 -9.40
CA SER A 54 6.30 -0.11 -9.49
C SER A 54 5.13 0.47 -10.28
N HIS A 55 4.91 1.77 -10.15
CA HIS A 55 3.88 2.48 -10.91
C HIS A 55 4.26 3.95 -11.07
N PRO A 56 3.66 4.66 -12.04
CA PRO A 56 4.05 6.03 -12.35
C PRO A 56 3.49 7.10 -11.41
N TYR A 57 2.90 6.71 -10.29
CA TYR A 57 2.39 7.62 -9.27
C TYR A 57 3.02 7.31 -7.91
N GLU A 58 2.96 8.28 -7.02
CA GLU A 58 3.56 8.16 -5.69
C GLU A 58 2.60 7.62 -4.65
N HIS A 59 3.16 7.12 -3.55
CA HIS A 59 2.43 6.81 -2.33
C HIS A 59 2.98 7.60 -1.17
N GLU A 60 2.09 8.12 -0.31
CA GLU A 60 2.43 8.60 1.02
C GLU A 60 1.80 7.64 2.01
N VAL A 61 2.61 7.05 2.86
CA VAL A 61 2.18 5.98 3.76
C VAL A 61 2.46 6.37 5.21
N PHE A 62 1.51 6.08 6.08
CA PHE A 62 1.68 6.23 7.52
C PHE A 62 1.30 4.90 8.17
N VAL A 63 2.24 4.27 8.87
CA VAL A 63 1.99 2.99 9.53
C VAL A 63 1.21 3.23 10.82
N LEU A 64 0.02 2.64 10.91
CA LEU A 64 -0.88 2.83 12.05
C LEU A 64 -0.65 1.81 13.16
N GLU A 65 -0.37 0.56 12.79
CA GLU A 65 -0.36 -0.53 13.75
C GLU A 65 0.49 -1.68 13.22
N GLY A 66 1.17 -2.36 14.14
CA GLY A 66 1.94 -3.55 13.82
C GLY A 66 3.35 -3.27 13.37
N GLU A 67 4.01 -4.32 12.93
CA GLU A 67 5.38 -4.31 12.45
C GLU A 67 5.45 -5.11 11.15
N GLY A 68 6.36 -4.73 10.28
CA GLY A 68 6.56 -5.43 9.02
C GLY A 68 7.83 -4.97 8.36
N THR A 69 7.90 -5.16 7.05
CA THR A 69 9.03 -4.68 6.24
C THR A 69 8.52 -4.11 4.94
N ILE A 70 9.34 -3.24 4.34
CA ILE A 70 9.14 -2.78 2.98
C ILE A 70 10.39 -3.11 2.17
N LEU A 71 10.19 -3.65 0.99
CA LEU A 71 11.25 -3.76 -0.01
C LEU A 71 11.37 -2.43 -0.74
N ASP A 72 12.56 -1.87 -0.70
CA ASP A 72 12.94 -0.65 -1.42
C ASP A 72 13.93 -1.11 -2.49
N GLY A 73 13.41 -1.43 -3.67
CA GLY A 73 14.17 -2.18 -4.66
C GLY A 73 14.48 -3.58 -4.15
N THR A 74 15.73 -3.86 -3.83
CA THR A 74 16.17 -5.11 -3.23
C THR A 74 16.49 -5.00 -1.74
N LEU A 75 16.49 -3.78 -1.22
CA LEU A 75 16.81 -3.51 0.18
C LEU A 75 15.57 -3.68 1.05
N GLU A 76 15.64 -4.58 2.02
CA GLU A 76 14.56 -4.78 2.97
C GLU A 76 14.74 -3.82 4.15
N ARG A 77 13.70 -3.03 4.44
CA ARG A 77 13.72 -2.03 5.50
C ARG A 77 12.60 -2.31 6.50
N PRO A 78 12.89 -2.26 7.80
CA PRO A 78 11.85 -2.53 8.81
C PRO A 78 10.85 -1.39 8.91
N LEU A 79 9.60 -1.76 9.24
CA LEU A 79 8.50 -0.82 9.48
C LEU A 79 7.87 -1.11 10.83
N ARG A 80 7.43 -0.06 11.50
CA ARG A 80 6.64 -0.16 12.73
C ARG A 80 5.64 0.98 12.80
N ALA A 81 4.68 0.88 13.71
CA ALA A 81 3.68 1.93 13.94
C ALA A 81 4.36 3.28 14.14
N GLY A 82 3.85 4.30 13.47
CA GLY A 82 4.39 5.66 13.52
C GLY A 82 5.36 5.99 12.39
N ASP A 83 5.80 5.00 11.62
CA ASP A 83 6.71 5.25 10.51
C ASP A 83 5.99 5.89 9.33
N VAL A 84 6.70 6.76 8.63
CA VAL A 84 6.26 7.41 7.40
C VAL A 84 7.08 6.88 6.25
N VAL A 85 6.40 6.53 5.15
CA VAL A 85 7.06 6.05 3.94
C VAL A 85 6.62 6.90 2.75
N TYR A 86 7.59 7.40 2.01
CA TYR A 86 7.35 8.01 0.71
C TYR A 86 7.86 7.07 -0.36
N VAL A 87 6.95 6.64 -1.25
CA VAL A 87 7.29 5.81 -2.40
C VAL A 87 7.21 6.71 -3.63
N ALA A 88 8.37 7.02 -4.22
CA ALA A 88 8.42 7.89 -5.39
C ALA A 88 7.88 7.19 -6.64
N PRO A 89 7.42 7.95 -7.65
CA PRO A 89 7.03 7.36 -8.92
C PRO A 89 8.16 6.48 -9.48
N GLY A 90 7.83 5.27 -9.88
CA GLY A 90 8.79 4.33 -10.45
C GLY A 90 9.58 3.49 -9.45
N ASP A 91 9.48 3.79 -8.15
CA ASP A 91 10.17 2.99 -7.14
C ASP A 91 9.54 1.59 -7.06
N VAL A 92 10.39 0.57 -7.15
CA VAL A 92 9.97 -0.81 -6.96
C VAL A 92 9.81 -1.06 -5.46
N HIS A 93 8.64 -1.53 -5.06
CA HIS A 93 8.34 -1.69 -3.64
C HIS A 93 7.40 -2.87 -3.39
N GLN A 94 7.40 -3.35 -2.14
CA GLN A 94 6.47 -4.35 -1.65
C GLN A 94 6.41 -4.24 -0.12
N PHE A 95 5.19 -4.22 0.44
CA PHE A 95 5.00 -4.34 1.89
C PHE A 95 4.82 -5.80 2.25
N ARG A 96 5.46 -6.21 3.34
CA ARG A 96 5.42 -7.59 3.85
C ARG A 96 5.15 -7.61 5.34
N ASN A 97 4.39 -8.59 5.78
CA ASN A 97 4.17 -8.83 7.21
C ASN A 97 4.72 -10.20 7.60
N GLY A 98 5.95 -10.22 8.09
CA GLY A 98 6.57 -11.44 8.62
C GLY A 98 6.33 -11.68 10.10
N GLY A 99 5.54 -10.81 10.75
CA GLY A 99 5.22 -10.93 12.17
C GLY A 99 4.00 -11.82 12.45
N ASP A 100 3.49 -11.74 13.67
CA ASP A 100 2.36 -12.54 14.14
C ASP A 100 1.10 -11.73 14.42
N ALA A 101 1.11 -10.43 14.13
CA ALA A 101 -0.03 -9.53 14.28
C ALA A 101 -0.25 -8.75 12.98
N PRO A 102 -1.47 -8.23 12.74
CA PRO A 102 -1.75 -7.46 11.53
C PRO A 102 -0.88 -6.21 11.41
N LEU A 103 -0.48 -5.90 10.19
CA LEU A 103 0.17 -4.64 9.83
C LEU A 103 -0.87 -3.76 9.17
N LYS A 104 -1.08 -2.56 9.71
CA LYS A 104 -2.07 -1.62 9.16
C LYS A 104 -1.41 -0.30 8.82
N PHE A 105 -1.72 0.23 7.64
CA PHE A 105 -1.17 1.51 7.23
C PHE A 105 -2.14 2.29 6.34
N LEU A 106 -2.03 3.62 6.42
CA LEU A 106 -2.71 4.52 5.49
C LEU A 106 -1.84 4.67 4.26
N CYS A 107 -2.47 4.71 3.10
CA CYS A 107 -1.78 4.95 1.84
C CYS A 107 -2.56 5.97 1.01
N LEU A 108 -1.94 7.11 0.76
CA LEU A 108 -2.51 8.15 -0.06
C LEU A 108 -1.97 8.02 -1.48
N VAL A 109 -2.86 8.17 -2.44
CA VAL A 109 -2.51 8.14 -3.87
C VAL A 109 -3.33 9.18 -4.60
N PRO A 110 -2.89 9.63 -5.79
CA PRO A 110 -3.75 10.46 -6.65
C PRO A 110 -4.99 9.68 -7.07
N ASN A 111 -6.14 10.34 -7.18
CA ASN A 111 -7.36 9.69 -7.67
C ASN A 111 -7.20 9.08 -9.07
N SER A 112 -6.34 9.67 -9.89
CA SER A 112 -6.04 9.14 -11.22
C SER A 112 -5.23 7.83 -11.20
N ALA A 113 -4.76 7.40 -10.02
CA ALA A 113 -3.91 6.21 -9.90
C ALA A 113 -4.57 4.94 -10.46
N SER A 114 -5.88 4.79 -10.26
CA SER A 114 -6.61 3.63 -10.78
C SER A 114 -6.60 3.54 -12.31
N LYS A 115 -6.25 4.62 -13.01
CA LYS A 115 -6.21 4.70 -14.47
C LYS A 115 -4.80 4.54 -15.02
N LEU A 116 -3.80 4.48 -14.15
CA LEU A 116 -2.40 4.37 -14.53
C LEU A 116 -1.92 2.94 -14.30
N PRO A 117 -1.21 2.36 -15.27
CA PRO A 117 -0.77 0.97 -15.14
C PRO A 117 0.36 0.83 -14.12
N ALA A 118 0.31 -0.24 -13.34
CA ALA A 118 1.43 -0.66 -12.52
C ALA A 118 2.29 -1.64 -13.32
N THR A 119 3.58 -1.66 -13.04
CA THR A 119 4.52 -2.60 -13.61
C THR A 119 4.87 -3.65 -12.56
N MET A 120 4.46 -4.88 -12.81
CA MET A 120 4.79 -6.00 -11.93
C MET A 120 6.25 -6.37 -12.10
N CYS A 121 6.92 -6.68 -10.99
CA CYS A 121 8.31 -7.08 -11.01
C CYS A 121 8.48 -8.59 -10.93
N ALA A 122 9.31 -9.13 -11.81
CA ALA A 122 9.91 -10.45 -11.62
C ALA A 122 10.89 -10.37 -10.44
N PRO A 123 11.33 -11.51 -9.88
CA PRO A 123 12.21 -11.49 -8.71
C PRO A 123 13.47 -10.63 -8.86
N GLU A 124 14.03 -10.52 -10.04
CA GLU A 124 15.23 -9.74 -10.33
C GLU A 124 14.97 -8.28 -10.69
N CYS A 125 13.71 -7.87 -10.76
CA CYS A 125 13.32 -6.53 -11.25
C CYS A 125 13.95 -5.40 -10.43
N GLY A 126 13.98 -5.54 -9.10
CA GLY A 126 14.56 -4.52 -8.24
C GLY A 126 16.04 -4.29 -8.50
N VAL A 127 16.77 -5.35 -8.86
CA VAL A 127 18.20 -5.27 -9.17
C VAL A 127 18.45 -4.45 -10.44
N GLU A 128 17.61 -4.63 -11.44
CA GLU A 128 17.74 -3.92 -12.71
C GLU A 128 17.45 -2.43 -12.59
N ARG A 129 16.60 -2.06 -11.66
CA ARG A 129 16.17 -0.66 -11.49
C ARG A 129 17.13 0.16 -10.65
N GLU A 130 18.03 -0.48 -9.99
CA GLU A 130 19.07 0.18 -9.20
C GLU A 130 20.31 0.47 -10.03
#